data_c7e4c339223340c5bfa338d4cfae3024
#
_entry.id   c7e4c339223340c5bfa338d4cfae3024
#
_cell.length_a   1.000
_cell.length_b   1.000
_cell.length_c   1.000
_cell.angle_alpha   90.00
_cell.angle_beta   90.00
_cell.angle_gamma   90.00
#
_symmetry.space_group_name_H-M   'P 1'
#
loop_
_entity.id
_entity.type
_entity.pdbx_description
1 polymer ?
#
loop_
_entity_poly.entity_id
_entity_poly.type
_entity_poly.pdbx_seq_one_letter_code
_entity_poly.pdbx_strand_id
1 'polypeptide(L)'
;MAGTTSAIDPVFIIISRFWGKRMIVFGKKELFEINPLLTWFFRCMGGVCVRGTREELAVIDNTIAACKEGDTLLIFPEGTREREGKILPPKSGMFVVAAQAGVDVVPCRIFYDTPNGRAKLFCRVRVVYGEPMPAAQFAMQDKRDVKAMRAGKKALTEAWEQLGEPYAFAPKDA
;
A
#
# COMPACT_ATOMS: atom_id res chain seq x y z
N MET A 1 -3.93 2.87 1.03
CA MET A 1 -2.65 2.37 1.51
C MET A 1 -2.71 2.18 2.99
N ALA A 2 -2.37 1.01 3.42
CA ALA A 2 -2.51 0.62 4.81
C ALA A 2 -1.14 0.61 5.48
N GLY A 3 -1.09 1.01 6.73
CA GLY A 3 0.02 0.64 7.58
C GLY A 3 0.12 -0.88 7.65
N THR A 4 1.29 -1.44 7.33
CA THR A 4 1.50 -2.89 7.37
C THR A 4 1.74 -3.35 8.78
N THR A 5 0.79 -4.05 9.37
CA THR A 5 0.97 -4.74 10.63
C THR A 5 1.38 -6.21 10.42
N SER A 6 1.05 -6.78 9.26
CA SER A 6 1.29 -8.19 8.95
C SER A 6 1.82 -8.42 7.53
N ALA A 7 2.55 -9.52 7.33
CA ALA A 7 2.95 -9.99 6.00
C ALA A 7 1.77 -10.46 5.13
N ILE A 8 0.61 -10.67 5.73
CA ILE A 8 -0.61 -11.16 5.06
C ILE A 8 -1.49 -10.01 4.58
N ASP A 9 -1.22 -8.76 5.00
CA ASP A 9 -2.00 -7.58 4.62
C ASP A 9 -2.23 -7.44 3.10
N PRO A 10 -1.22 -7.66 2.23
CA PRO A 10 -1.43 -7.62 0.79
C PRO A 10 -2.48 -8.62 0.29
N VAL A 11 -2.54 -9.80 0.91
CA VAL A 11 -3.49 -10.86 0.53
C VAL A 11 -4.93 -10.40 0.73
N PHE A 12 -5.23 -9.75 1.85
CA PHE A 12 -6.59 -9.24 2.13
C PHE A 12 -7.01 -8.16 1.15
N ILE A 13 -6.09 -7.26 0.77
CA ILE A 13 -6.38 -6.22 -0.23
C ILE A 13 -6.62 -6.86 -1.60
N ILE A 14 -5.79 -7.81 -2.01
CA ILE A 14 -5.93 -8.52 -3.28
C ILE A 14 -7.28 -9.24 -3.34
N ILE A 15 -7.64 -9.99 -2.29
CA ILE A 15 -8.91 -10.72 -2.21
C ILE A 15 -10.10 -9.76 -2.23
N SER A 16 -10.04 -8.64 -1.53
CA SER A 16 -11.12 -7.65 -1.49
C SER A 16 -11.40 -7.00 -2.85
N ARG A 17 -10.46 -7.09 -3.79
CA ARG A 17 -10.56 -6.58 -5.15
C ARG A 17 -10.39 -7.66 -6.23
N PHE A 18 -10.64 -8.90 -5.92
CA PHE A 18 -10.42 -10.06 -6.81
C PHE A 18 -11.08 -9.92 -8.21
N TRP A 19 -12.21 -9.24 -8.29
CA TRP A 19 -12.93 -8.96 -9.54
C TRP A 19 -12.46 -7.69 -10.28
N GLY A 20 -11.41 -7.03 -9.77
CA GLY A 20 -10.83 -5.82 -10.36
C GLY A 20 -9.83 -6.11 -11.48
N LYS A 21 -9.25 -5.04 -12.04
CA LYS A 21 -8.12 -5.12 -12.95
C LYS A 21 -6.89 -5.74 -12.26
N ARG A 22 -5.92 -6.18 -13.07
CA ARG A 22 -4.65 -6.73 -12.61
C ARG A 22 -4.02 -5.80 -11.55
N MET A 23 -3.52 -6.39 -10.47
CA MET A 23 -2.88 -5.67 -9.38
C MET A 23 -1.40 -6.02 -9.33
N ILE A 24 -0.55 -4.99 -9.43
CA ILE A 24 0.89 -5.11 -9.23
C ILE A 24 1.16 -4.82 -7.76
N VAL A 25 1.84 -5.72 -7.06
CA VAL A 25 2.15 -5.57 -5.63
C VAL A 25 3.63 -5.32 -5.45
N PHE A 26 3.99 -4.16 -4.93
CA PHE A 26 5.36 -3.88 -4.52
C PHE A 26 5.64 -4.50 -3.15
N GLY A 27 6.56 -5.46 -3.12
CA GLY A 27 6.99 -6.13 -1.91
C GLY A 27 8.50 -6.16 -1.75
N LYS A 28 8.96 -6.23 -0.51
CA LYS A 28 10.37 -6.51 -0.19
C LYS A 28 10.69 -7.96 -0.51
N LYS A 29 11.96 -8.25 -0.81
CA LYS A 29 12.47 -9.61 -1.07
C LYS A 29 12.06 -10.59 0.04
N GLU A 30 12.14 -10.16 1.30
CA GLU A 30 11.79 -10.98 2.45
C GLU A 30 10.32 -11.44 2.45
N LEU A 31 9.41 -10.69 1.81
CA LEU A 31 8.00 -11.08 1.67
C LEU A 31 7.85 -12.31 0.76
N PHE A 32 8.69 -12.39 -0.25
CA PHE A 32 8.70 -13.50 -1.22
C PHE A 32 9.48 -14.72 -0.74
N GLU A 33 10.21 -14.63 0.37
CA GLU A 33 11.02 -15.72 0.94
C GLU A 33 10.39 -16.39 2.18
N ILE A 34 9.27 -15.84 2.69
CA ILE A 34 8.65 -16.34 3.93
C ILE A 34 8.08 -17.76 3.77
N ASN A 35 7.38 -18.01 2.66
CA ASN A 35 6.70 -19.28 2.42
C ASN A 35 6.55 -19.52 0.91
N PRO A 36 6.93 -20.68 0.37
CA PRO A 36 6.87 -20.96 -1.06
C PRO A 36 5.44 -20.88 -1.63
N LEU A 37 4.42 -21.25 -0.85
CA LEU A 37 3.02 -21.11 -1.26
C LEU A 37 2.59 -19.65 -1.38
N LEU A 38 2.99 -18.82 -0.43
CA LEU A 38 2.72 -17.38 -0.44
C LEU A 38 3.48 -16.70 -1.58
N THR A 39 4.72 -17.11 -1.84
CA THR A 39 5.51 -16.64 -2.97
C THR A 39 4.85 -16.98 -4.31
N TRP A 40 4.38 -18.22 -4.47
CA TRP A 40 3.64 -18.62 -5.65
C TRP A 40 2.36 -17.79 -5.83
N PHE A 41 1.59 -17.60 -4.75
CA PHE A 41 0.39 -16.76 -4.76
C PHE A 41 0.70 -15.32 -5.20
N PHE A 42 1.71 -14.66 -4.61
CA PHE A 42 2.09 -13.31 -5.00
C PHE A 42 2.55 -13.21 -6.45
N ARG A 43 3.31 -14.20 -6.94
CA ARG A 43 3.71 -14.24 -8.36
C ARG A 43 2.52 -14.38 -9.30
N CYS A 44 1.57 -15.24 -8.97
CA CYS A 44 0.33 -15.40 -9.75
C CYS A 44 -0.50 -14.11 -9.76
N MET A 45 -0.49 -13.35 -8.66
CA MET A 45 -1.26 -12.10 -8.52
C MET A 45 -0.52 -10.84 -8.98
N GLY A 46 0.63 -10.99 -9.67
CA GLY A 46 1.40 -9.86 -10.19
C GLY A 46 2.35 -9.21 -9.20
N GLY A 47 2.74 -9.93 -8.15
CA GLY A 47 3.72 -9.44 -7.17
C GLY A 47 5.11 -9.23 -7.80
N VAL A 48 5.66 -8.02 -7.62
CA VAL A 48 6.97 -7.63 -8.13
C VAL A 48 7.89 -7.25 -6.97
N CYS A 49 9.06 -7.86 -6.92
CA CYS A 49 10.10 -7.53 -5.93
C CYS A 49 10.84 -6.26 -6.37
N VAL A 50 10.78 -5.21 -5.55
CA VAL A 50 11.35 -3.89 -5.89
C VAL A 50 12.66 -3.59 -5.16
N ARG A 51 13.02 -4.35 -4.13
CA ARG A 51 14.25 -4.07 -3.37
C ARG A 51 15.31 -5.13 -3.53
N GLY A 52 16.53 -4.67 -3.80
CA GLY A 52 17.75 -5.47 -3.82
C GLY A 52 18.17 -5.98 -5.21
N THR A 53 17.57 -5.48 -6.28
CA THR A 53 17.97 -5.81 -7.64
C THR A 53 18.61 -4.59 -8.34
N ARG A 54 19.59 -4.82 -9.18
CA ARG A 54 20.18 -3.78 -10.08
C ARG A 54 19.14 -3.23 -11.09
N GLU A 55 17.99 -3.90 -11.19
CA GLU A 55 16.90 -3.62 -12.13
C GLU A 55 15.81 -2.74 -11.50
N GLU A 56 16.02 -2.18 -10.31
CA GLU A 56 14.98 -1.45 -9.57
C GLU A 56 14.39 -0.28 -10.38
N LEU A 57 15.19 0.42 -11.15
CA LEU A 57 14.70 1.51 -12.02
C LEU A 57 13.82 0.99 -13.15
N ALA A 58 14.25 -0.09 -13.83
CA ALA A 58 13.45 -0.69 -14.90
C ALA A 58 12.10 -1.24 -14.38
N VAL A 59 12.08 -1.79 -13.17
CA VAL A 59 10.85 -2.24 -12.53
C VAL A 59 9.90 -1.06 -12.26
N ILE A 60 10.42 0.08 -11.80
CA ILE A 60 9.62 1.29 -11.56
C ILE A 60 9.05 1.81 -12.89
N ASP A 61 9.86 1.90 -13.93
CA ASP A 61 9.43 2.40 -15.24
C ASP A 61 8.37 1.48 -15.87
N ASN A 62 8.55 0.16 -15.81
CA ASN A 62 7.57 -0.82 -16.26
C ASN A 62 6.25 -0.72 -15.47
N THR A 63 6.34 -0.46 -14.16
CA THR A 63 5.15 -0.27 -13.32
C THR A 63 4.40 1.01 -13.68
N ILE A 64 5.11 2.09 -13.94
CA ILE A 64 4.50 3.35 -14.40
C ILE A 64 3.78 3.13 -15.73
N ALA A 65 4.39 2.41 -16.68
CA ALA A 65 3.76 2.07 -17.96
C ALA A 65 2.49 1.24 -17.75
N ALA A 66 2.53 0.20 -16.94
CA ALA A 66 1.38 -0.64 -16.63
C ALA A 66 0.24 0.14 -15.94
N CYS A 67 0.57 1.06 -15.04
CA CYS A 67 -0.44 1.94 -14.43
C CYS A 67 -1.12 2.86 -15.47
N LYS A 68 -0.36 3.36 -16.46
CA LYS A 68 -0.93 4.15 -17.58
C LYS A 68 -1.87 3.33 -18.45
N GLU A 69 -1.62 2.03 -18.59
CA GLU A 69 -2.49 1.08 -19.31
C GLU A 69 -3.72 0.65 -18.49
N GLY A 70 -3.78 1.08 -17.22
CA GLY A 70 -4.92 0.88 -16.33
C GLY A 70 -4.77 -0.24 -15.32
N ASP A 71 -3.58 -0.79 -15.12
CA ASP A 71 -3.29 -1.69 -14.02
C ASP A 71 -3.31 -0.94 -12.68
N THR A 72 -3.58 -1.67 -11.61
CA THR A 72 -3.60 -1.12 -10.25
C THR A 72 -2.29 -1.44 -9.53
N LEU A 73 -1.65 -0.42 -8.93
CA LEU A 73 -0.47 -0.61 -8.09
C LEU A 73 -0.85 -0.62 -6.62
N LEU A 74 -0.52 -1.72 -5.93
CA LEU A 74 -0.56 -1.79 -4.47
C LEU A 74 0.82 -1.52 -3.89
N ILE A 75 0.91 -0.48 -3.08
CA ILE A 75 2.14 -0.08 -2.40
C ILE A 75 1.90 0.12 -0.90
N PHE A 76 2.84 -0.31 -0.09
CA PHE A 76 2.90 -0.03 1.34
C PHE A 76 4.00 1.01 1.59
N PRO A 77 3.65 2.31 1.64
CA PRO A 77 4.64 3.37 1.55
C PRO A 77 5.47 3.55 2.82
N GLU A 78 5.05 3.01 3.93
CA GLU A 78 5.83 3.01 5.18
C GLU A 78 7.13 2.24 5.02
N GLY A 79 7.14 1.21 4.18
CA GLY A 79 8.31 0.39 3.85
C GLY A 79 8.84 -0.44 5.01
N THR A 80 8.18 -0.43 6.15
CA THR A 80 8.47 -1.30 7.30
C THR A 80 7.16 -1.70 7.97
N ARG A 81 7.18 -2.81 8.72
CA ARG A 81 6.04 -3.24 9.51
C ARG A 81 6.01 -2.44 10.80
N GLU A 82 4.86 -1.85 11.09
CA GLU A 82 4.63 -1.18 12.33
C GLU A 82 3.97 -2.16 13.33
N ARG A 83 4.49 -2.22 14.56
CA ARG A 83 4.04 -3.19 15.57
C ARG A 83 3.20 -2.59 16.69
N GLU A 84 3.13 -1.27 16.77
CA GLU A 84 2.46 -0.53 17.84
C GLU A 84 1.13 0.09 17.40
N GLY A 85 0.69 -0.14 16.15
CA GLY A 85 -0.54 0.43 15.61
C GLY A 85 -0.44 1.91 15.20
N LYS A 86 0.78 2.46 15.16
CA LYS A 86 1.03 3.85 14.75
C LYS A 86 1.09 3.96 13.24
N ILE A 87 0.60 5.07 12.71
CA ILE A 87 0.77 5.42 11.29
C ILE A 87 2.20 5.93 11.10
N LEU A 88 2.99 5.22 10.31
CA LEU A 88 4.33 5.69 9.96
C LEU A 88 4.26 6.65 8.77
N PRO A 89 5.14 7.66 8.71
CA PRO A 89 5.14 8.61 7.60
C PRO A 89 5.47 7.90 6.27
N PRO A 90 4.69 8.18 5.21
CA PRO A 90 4.90 7.56 3.91
C PRO A 90 6.22 8.00 3.28
N LYS A 91 6.90 7.07 2.58
CA LYS A 91 8.09 7.35 1.79
C LYS A 91 7.73 8.06 0.49
N SER A 92 8.65 8.88 -0.02
CA SER A 92 8.40 9.75 -1.18
C SER A 92 8.25 9.02 -2.50
N GLY A 93 8.83 7.82 -2.66
CA GLY A 93 8.90 7.13 -3.95
C GLY A 93 7.54 6.86 -4.59
N MET A 94 6.51 6.59 -3.80
CA MET A 94 5.17 6.36 -4.32
C MET A 94 4.55 7.58 -5.00
N PHE A 95 4.83 8.79 -4.49
CA PHE A 95 4.30 10.03 -5.08
C PHE A 95 4.94 10.32 -6.44
N VAL A 96 6.22 9.96 -6.60
CA VAL A 96 6.90 10.03 -7.89
C VAL A 96 6.25 9.08 -8.90
N VAL A 97 5.93 7.87 -8.49
CA VAL A 97 5.24 6.90 -9.35
C VAL A 97 3.85 7.41 -9.72
N ALA A 98 3.05 7.87 -8.77
CA ALA A 98 1.70 8.40 -9.03
C ALA A 98 1.71 9.61 -9.96
N ALA A 99 2.63 10.55 -9.72
CA ALA A 99 2.80 11.75 -10.56
C ALA A 99 3.22 11.39 -12.00
N GLN A 100 4.17 10.47 -12.18
CA GLN A 100 4.65 10.06 -13.51
C GLN A 100 3.65 9.20 -14.28
N ALA A 101 2.90 8.36 -13.56
CA ALA A 101 1.84 7.57 -14.16
C ALA A 101 0.58 8.39 -14.45
N GLY A 102 0.39 9.53 -13.77
CA GLY A 102 -0.83 10.33 -13.88
C GLY A 102 -2.06 9.63 -13.33
N VAL A 103 -1.90 8.84 -12.26
CA VAL A 103 -2.97 8.02 -11.68
C VAL A 103 -3.33 8.47 -10.28
N ASP A 104 -4.61 8.32 -9.93
CA ASP A 104 -5.13 8.66 -8.63
C ASP A 104 -4.60 7.71 -7.54
N VAL A 105 -4.47 8.22 -6.33
CA VAL A 105 -4.04 7.47 -5.16
C VAL A 105 -5.24 7.20 -4.25
N VAL A 106 -5.56 5.93 -4.03
CA VAL A 106 -6.63 5.53 -3.11
C VAL A 106 -6.02 5.13 -1.76
N PRO A 107 -6.26 5.92 -0.69
CA PRO A 107 -5.86 5.53 0.65
C PRO A 107 -6.61 4.26 1.08
N CYS A 108 -5.93 3.37 1.81
CA CYS A 108 -6.54 2.15 2.31
C CYS A 108 -6.01 1.84 3.72
N ARG A 109 -6.86 1.34 4.60
CA ARG A 109 -6.48 0.83 5.92
C ARG A 109 -7.06 -0.55 6.17
N ILE A 110 -6.32 -1.35 6.93
CA ILE A 110 -6.74 -2.69 7.35
C ILE A 110 -6.88 -2.69 8.86
N PHE A 111 -7.99 -3.22 9.36
CA PHE A 111 -8.27 -3.38 10.78
C PHE A 111 -8.49 -4.84 11.11
N TYR A 112 -7.94 -5.29 12.21
CA TYR A 112 -8.09 -6.64 12.75
C TYR A 112 -8.92 -6.59 14.03
N ASP A 113 -9.94 -7.45 14.11
CA ASP A 113 -10.79 -7.60 15.30
C ASP A 113 -10.05 -8.41 16.38
N THR A 114 -9.01 -7.81 16.95
CA THR A 114 -8.18 -8.38 18.00
C THR A 114 -7.84 -7.32 19.04
N PRO A 115 -7.62 -7.67 20.32
CA PRO A 115 -7.36 -6.70 21.37
C PRO A 115 -6.17 -5.77 21.10
N ASN A 116 -5.17 -6.27 20.38
CA ASN A 116 -3.95 -5.52 20.04
C ASN A 116 -3.92 -5.02 18.59
N GLY A 117 -5.02 -5.12 17.82
CA GLY A 117 -5.12 -4.68 16.43
C GLY A 117 -4.21 -5.44 15.46
N ARG A 118 -3.66 -6.62 15.85
CA ARG A 118 -2.74 -7.41 15.03
C ARG A 118 -3.46 -8.57 14.35
N ALA A 119 -2.96 -8.95 13.18
CA ALA A 119 -3.44 -10.15 12.50
C ALA A 119 -3.32 -11.39 13.39
N LYS A 120 -4.43 -12.12 13.55
CA LYS A 120 -4.51 -13.40 14.23
C LYS A 120 -5.29 -14.38 13.36
N LEU A 121 -4.99 -15.66 13.47
CA LEU A 121 -5.72 -16.70 12.74
C LEU A 121 -7.22 -16.64 13.10
N PHE A 122 -8.08 -16.68 12.08
CA PHE A 122 -9.55 -16.62 12.20
C PHE A 122 -10.12 -15.33 12.83
N CYS A 123 -9.36 -14.22 12.89
CA CYS A 123 -9.94 -12.93 13.28
C CYS A 123 -10.75 -12.32 12.11
N ARG A 124 -11.71 -11.49 12.45
CA ARG A 124 -12.39 -10.65 11.44
C ARG A 124 -11.41 -9.59 10.94
N VAL A 125 -11.46 -9.34 9.64
CA VAL A 125 -10.64 -8.33 8.97
C VAL A 125 -11.56 -7.35 8.25
N ARG A 126 -11.28 -6.06 8.39
CA ARG A 126 -11.95 -5.00 7.66
C ARG A 126 -10.93 -4.25 6.82
N VAL A 127 -11.16 -4.19 5.52
CA VAL A 127 -10.39 -3.38 4.58
C VAL A 127 -11.24 -2.17 4.21
N VAL A 128 -10.71 -0.98 4.46
CA VAL A 128 -11.41 0.29 4.21
C VAL A 128 -10.65 1.09 3.17
N TYR A 129 -11.35 1.52 2.15
CA TYR A 129 -10.83 2.38 1.09
C TYR A 129 -11.38 3.80 1.31
N GLY A 130 -10.50 4.80 1.24
CA GLY A 130 -10.89 6.20 1.27
C GLY A 130 -11.19 6.74 -0.13
N GLU A 131 -11.54 8.01 -0.16
CA GLU A 131 -11.78 8.72 -1.42
C GLU A 131 -10.51 8.77 -2.28
N PRO A 132 -10.63 8.59 -3.60
CA PRO A 132 -9.51 8.75 -4.51
C PRO A 132 -8.93 10.16 -4.44
N MET A 133 -7.64 10.25 -4.24
CA MET A 133 -6.89 11.50 -4.27
C MET A 133 -6.41 11.73 -5.71
N PRO A 134 -6.85 12.80 -6.41
CA PRO A 134 -6.52 13.02 -7.80
C PRO A 134 -5.02 13.10 -8.07
N ALA A 135 -4.57 12.57 -9.19
CA ALA A 135 -3.17 12.62 -9.63
C ALA A 135 -2.60 14.04 -9.63
N ALA A 136 -3.44 15.05 -9.91
CA ALA A 136 -3.06 16.45 -9.90
C ALA A 136 -2.53 16.94 -8.55
N GLN A 137 -2.95 16.35 -7.42
CA GLN A 137 -2.43 16.69 -6.08
C GLN A 137 -0.97 16.25 -5.88
N PHE A 138 -0.49 15.32 -6.70
CA PHE A 138 0.86 14.78 -6.66
C PHE A 138 1.72 15.29 -7.81
N ALA A 139 1.19 16.22 -8.64
CA ALA A 139 1.94 16.80 -9.74
C ALA A 139 3.22 17.46 -9.23
N MET A 140 4.34 17.05 -9.79
CA MET A 140 5.68 17.55 -9.46
C MET A 140 6.30 18.19 -10.69
N GLN A 141 6.89 19.37 -10.52
CA GLN A 141 7.67 20.01 -11.60
C GLN A 141 8.96 19.26 -11.87
N ASP A 142 9.54 18.66 -10.84
CA ASP A 142 10.76 17.82 -10.91
C ASP A 142 10.61 16.63 -9.93
N LYS A 143 11.35 15.53 -10.23
CA LYS A 143 11.47 14.35 -9.34
C LYS A 143 11.98 14.67 -7.93
N ARG A 144 12.56 15.86 -7.73
CA ARG A 144 13.09 16.39 -6.47
C ARG A 144 12.27 17.50 -5.84
N ASP A 145 11.03 17.70 -6.28
CA ASP A 145 10.14 18.71 -5.69
C ASP A 145 9.79 18.36 -4.24
N VAL A 146 10.62 18.85 -3.32
CA VAL A 146 10.48 18.58 -1.87
C VAL A 146 9.18 19.15 -1.32
N LYS A 147 8.70 20.29 -1.85
CA LYS A 147 7.47 20.93 -1.40
C LYS A 147 6.25 20.09 -1.78
N ALA A 148 6.16 19.66 -3.03
CA ALA A 148 5.10 18.76 -3.49
C ALA A 148 5.13 17.41 -2.76
N MET A 149 6.31 16.83 -2.52
CA MET A 149 6.43 15.60 -1.75
C MET A 149 5.95 15.74 -0.29
N ARG A 150 6.25 16.86 0.37
CA ARG A 150 5.78 17.12 1.73
C ARG A 150 4.26 17.29 1.77
N ALA A 151 3.69 18.03 0.81
CA ALA A 151 2.25 18.21 0.68
C ALA A 151 1.54 16.87 0.45
N GLY A 152 2.05 16.03 -0.45
CA GLY A 152 1.50 14.69 -0.71
C GLY A 152 1.56 13.77 0.53
N LYS A 153 2.68 13.79 1.27
CA LYS A 153 2.80 13.04 2.53
C LYS A 153 1.77 13.47 3.54
N LYS A 154 1.60 14.77 3.74
CA LYS A 154 0.63 15.34 4.68
C LYS A 154 -0.78 14.92 4.30
N ALA A 155 -1.17 15.14 3.03
CA ALA A 155 -2.50 14.81 2.54
C ALA A 155 -2.82 13.31 2.69
N LEU A 156 -1.88 12.41 2.40
CA LEU A 156 -2.08 10.97 2.57
C LEU A 156 -2.19 10.59 4.05
N THR A 157 -1.39 11.20 4.94
CA THR A 157 -1.47 10.94 6.37
C THR A 157 -2.81 11.36 6.94
N GLU A 158 -3.30 12.57 6.58
CA GLU A 158 -4.63 13.06 6.97
C GLU A 158 -5.76 12.14 6.46
N ALA A 159 -5.66 11.68 5.21
CA ALA A 159 -6.62 10.73 4.66
C ALA A 159 -6.63 9.39 5.44
N TRP A 160 -5.47 8.90 5.88
CA TRP A 160 -5.40 7.69 6.71
C TRP A 160 -5.97 7.90 8.11
N GLU A 161 -5.75 9.07 8.72
CA GLU A 161 -6.32 9.41 10.03
C GLU A 161 -7.86 9.43 9.95
N GLN A 162 -8.43 10.01 8.89
CA GLN A 162 -9.87 10.00 8.65
C GLN A 162 -10.46 8.59 8.48
N LEU A 163 -9.69 7.63 7.98
CA LEU A 163 -10.06 6.22 7.90
C LEU A 163 -9.83 5.47 9.25
N GLY A 164 -9.50 6.17 10.32
CA GLY A 164 -9.15 5.58 11.61
C GLY A 164 -10.35 5.13 12.43
N GLU A 165 -10.70 5.94 13.42
CA GLU A 165 -11.68 5.60 14.46
C GLU A 165 -13.05 5.14 13.96
N PRO A 166 -13.69 5.76 12.94
CA PRO A 166 -15.03 5.35 12.52
C PRO A 166 -15.12 3.91 12.02
N TYR A 167 -13.99 3.36 11.58
CA TYR A 167 -13.93 2.05 10.94
C TYR A 167 -13.20 0.99 11.78
N ALA A 168 -12.54 1.38 12.85
CA ALA A 168 -11.90 0.45 13.78
C ALA A 168 -12.95 -0.45 14.44
N PHE A 169 -12.55 -1.65 14.84
CA PHE A 169 -13.40 -2.48 15.70
C PHE A 169 -13.42 -1.87 17.11
N ALA A 170 -14.57 -1.94 17.77
CA ALA A 170 -14.67 -1.54 19.17
C ALA A 170 -13.65 -2.33 20.01
N PRO A 171 -13.03 -1.70 21.02
CA PRO A 171 -12.16 -2.41 21.95
C PRO A 171 -12.94 -3.60 22.54
N LYS A 172 -12.36 -4.77 22.48
CA LYS A 172 -12.89 -5.91 23.25
C LYS A 172 -12.31 -5.77 24.64
N ASP A 173 -13.17 -5.57 25.59
CA ASP A 173 -12.81 -5.64 27.00
C ASP A 173 -12.03 -6.94 27.22
N ALA A 174 -10.87 -6.82 27.84
CA ALA A 174 -9.93 -7.90 28.07
C ALA A 174 -10.43 -8.86 29.15
#